data_93c1c95e05162785300f01d945172858
#
_entry.id   93c1c95e05162785300f01d945172858
#
_cell.length_a   1.000
_cell.length_b   1.000
_cell.length_c   1.000
_cell.angle_alpha   90.00
_cell.angle_beta   90.00
_cell.angle_gamma   90.00
#
_symmetry.space_group_name_H-M   'P 1'
#
loop_
_entity.id
_entity.type
_entity.pdbx_description
1 polymer ?
#
loop_
_entity_poly.entity_id
_entity_poly.type
_entity_poly.pdbx_seq_one_letter_code
_entity_poly.pdbx_strand_id
1 'polypeptide(L)'
;MFLAIRDIRFAKGRFALMGGVVALISLLLVLLSGLTAGLGNQSTSSIADLGKSVQAPVDQLVFGAPGANDPKVSFTESQVTQAQVDSWAKQPGVSSAIPLGISQTRFQGADAAAPGRKTGTTNVAVFGVGEGGAKAGIAPSGLSDSTVIIGDNVAKDLHLAVGDAVTLGGSTLKVSAVVPDQWYSHTSVVWTTLPTWSKLAHLSDPAQVATTVAVTYDAGASVDAAAANAAAGTVSTTRSGALQGLGGYKSENGSLLMMQAFLYGISALVIVAFLTVWTVQRTRDIAVLKAMGASGRYLLRDALTQAALVLLAGAALGGLVGVAGGFFAAKAAPFLVTPATTVLPMLGIVVLGLAGAAVAVRKVTKVDALIALGGS
;
A
#
# COMPACT_ATOMS: atom_id res chain seq x y z
N MET A 1 17.60 -35.98 5.50
CA MET A 1 16.15 -35.82 5.74
C MET A 1 15.57 -36.77 6.77
N PHE A 2 15.95 -38.03 6.80
CA PHE A 2 15.38 -39.00 7.76
C PHE A 2 15.70 -38.64 9.22
N LEU A 3 16.91 -38.21 9.54
CA LEU A 3 17.33 -37.75 10.87
C LEU A 3 16.55 -36.52 11.33
N ALA A 4 16.39 -35.54 10.48
CA ALA A 4 15.69 -34.28 10.78
C ALA A 4 14.24 -34.51 11.26
N ILE A 5 13.48 -35.39 10.60
CA ILE A 5 12.10 -35.70 10.95
C ILE A 5 12.02 -36.49 12.25
N ARG A 6 12.96 -37.40 12.47
CA ARG A 6 13.03 -38.22 13.71
C ARG A 6 13.34 -37.36 14.93
N ASP A 7 14.26 -36.43 14.80
CA ASP A 7 14.64 -35.50 15.87
C ASP A 7 13.50 -34.56 16.26
N ILE A 8 12.74 -34.05 15.27
CA ILE A 8 11.53 -33.25 15.53
C ILE A 8 10.49 -34.05 16.32
N ARG A 9 10.34 -35.35 16.01
CA ARG A 9 9.41 -36.24 16.75
C ARG A 9 9.84 -36.52 18.18
N PHE A 10 11.14 -36.61 18.45
CA PHE A 10 11.66 -36.88 19.80
C PHE A 10 11.67 -35.63 20.69
N ALA A 11 11.95 -34.45 20.15
CA ALA A 11 12.04 -33.19 20.89
C ALA A 11 10.83 -32.26 20.65
N LYS A 12 9.61 -32.82 20.57
CA LYS A 12 8.37 -32.10 20.20
C LYS A 12 8.16 -30.77 20.91
N GLY A 13 8.41 -30.71 22.23
CA GLY A 13 8.20 -29.48 23.00
C GLY A 13 9.09 -28.32 22.58
N ARG A 14 10.36 -28.58 22.27
CA ARG A 14 11.32 -27.54 21.82
C ARG A 14 10.99 -27.03 20.42
N PHE A 15 10.68 -27.95 19.50
CA PHE A 15 10.29 -27.56 18.13
C PHE A 15 8.91 -26.88 18.09
N ALA A 16 7.97 -27.29 18.96
CA ALA A 16 6.68 -26.62 19.09
C ALA A 16 6.85 -25.20 19.62
N LEU A 17 7.72 -24.98 20.61
CA LEU A 17 7.99 -23.64 21.14
C LEU A 17 8.63 -22.74 20.07
N MET A 18 9.63 -23.25 19.35
CA MET A 18 10.26 -22.51 18.25
C MET A 18 9.27 -22.21 17.13
N GLY A 19 8.50 -23.22 16.68
CA GLY A 19 7.46 -23.06 15.70
C GLY A 19 6.38 -22.08 16.13
N GLY A 20 6.02 -22.09 17.43
CA GLY A 20 5.08 -21.13 18.03
C GLY A 20 5.58 -19.70 18.01
N VAL A 21 6.87 -19.47 18.31
CA VAL A 21 7.48 -18.14 18.20
C VAL A 21 7.49 -17.66 16.74
N VAL A 22 7.88 -18.53 15.80
CA VAL A 22 7.86 -18.19 14.37
C VAL A 22 6.42 -17.91 13.90
N ALA A 23 5.45 -18.69 14.35
CA ALA A 23 4.05 -18.47 14.02
C ALA A 23 3.53 -17.13 14.56
N LEU A 24 3.87 -16.78 15.81
CA LEU A 24 3.49 -15.48 16.37
C LEU A 24 4.11 -14.31 15.60
N ILE A 25 5.39 -14.41 15.26
CA ILE A 25 6.09 -13.39 14.46
C ILE A 25 5.47 -13.27 13.07
N SER A 26 5.19 -14.40 12.41
CA SER A 26 4.55 -14.42 11.10
C SER A 26 3.15 -13.82 11.14
N LEU A 27 2.36 -14.14 12.17
CA LEU A 27 1.06 -13.52 12.44
C LEU A 27 1.17 -11.99 12.52
N LEU A 28 2.08 -11.49 13.36
CA LEU A 28 2.27 -10.05 13.57
C LEU A 28 2.70 -9.35 12.28
N LEU A 29 3.63 -9.94 11.50
CA LEU A 29 4.08 -9.37 10.24
C LEU A 29 2.97 -9.36 9.18
N VAL A 30 2.16 -10.40 9.08
CA VAL A 30 1.01 -10.44 8.16
C VAL A 30 -0.02 -9.40 8.55
N LEU A 31 -0.35 -9.28 9.84
CA LEU A 31 -1.29 -8.26 10.33
C LEU A 31 -0.76 -6.84 10.09
N LEU A 32 0.50 -6.57 10.42
CA LEU A 32 1.11 -5.26 10.16
C LEU A 32 1.17 -4.94 8.67
N SER A 33 1.55 -5.92 7.83
CA SER A 33 1.61 -5.74 6.38
C SER A 33 0.23 -5.44 5.78
N GLY A 34 -0.80 -6.15 6.21
CA GLY A 34 -2.18 -5.91 5.78
C GLY A 34 -2.72 -4.54 6.21
N LEU A 35 -2.42 -4.12 7.44
CA LEU A 35 -2.80 -2.79 7.94
C LEU A 35 -2.03 -1.67 7.19
N THR A 36 -0.72 -1.83 7.00
CA THR A 36 0.10 -0.88 6.24
C THR A 36 -0.40 -0.70 4.81
N ALA A 37 -0.72 -1.81 4.13
CA ALA A 37 -1.27 -1.76 2.78
C ALA A 37 -2.67 -1.12 2.75
N GLY A 38 -3.51 -1.39 3.75
CA GLY A 38 -4.83 -0.80 3.88
C GLY A 38 -4.79 0.71 4.10
N LEU A 39 -3.95 1.19 5.02
CA LEU A 39 -3.73 2.62 5.26
C LEU A 39 -3.14 3.30 4.01
N GLY A 40 -2.14 2.67 3.37
CA GLY A 40 -1.58 3.17 2.12
C GLY A 40 -2.64 3.28 1.01
N ASN A 41 -3.52 2.30 0.89
CA ASN A 41 -4.64 2.34 -0.07
C ASN A 41 -5.61 3.49 0.23
N GLN A 42 -5.96 3.72 1.50
CA GLN A 42 -6.80 4.84 1.90
C GLN A 42 -6.13 6.21 1.68
N SER A 43 -4.83 6.27 1.64
CA SER A 43 -4.13 7.51 1.31
C SER A 43 -4.04 7.76 -0.20
N THR A 44 -3.97 6.71 -1.03
CA THR A 44 -3.43 6.84 -2.40
C THR A 44 -4.28 6.27 -3.53
N SER A 45 -5.31 5.44 -3.26
CA SER A 45 -5.96 4.65 -4.32
C SER A 45 -6.54 5.48 -5.46
N SER A 46 -7.10 6.66 -5.17
CA SER A 46 -7.65 7.55 -6.19
C SER A 46 -6.60 8.02 -7.21
N ILE A 47 -5.37 8.23 -6.78
CA ILE A 47 -4.26 8.65 -7.66
C ILE A 47 -3.59 7.43 -8.30
N ALA A 48 -3.35 6.37 -7.51
CA ALA A 48 -2.71 5.14 -7.99
C ALA A 48 -3.52 4.41 -9.06
N ASP A 49 -4.85 4.56 -9.03
CA ASP A 49 -5.77 3.86 -9.94
C ASP A 49 -6.28 4.72 -11.11
N LEU A 50 -5.82 5.99 -11.25
CA LEU A 50 -6.18 6.83 -12.38
C LEU A 50 -5.87 6.14 -13.72
N GLY A 51 -6.87 6.07 -14.59
CA GLY A 51 -6.76 5.49 -15.93
C GLY A 51 -6.67 3.96 -15.98
N LYS A 52 -6.71 3.23 -14.87
CA LYS A 52 -6.63 1.76 -14.87
C LYS A 52 -7.85 1.08 -15.52
N SER A 53 -9.00 1.73 -15.52
CA SER A 53 -10.26 1.15 -16.02
C SER A 53 -10.32 1.05 -17.55
N VAL A 54 -9.52 1.81 -18.27
CA VAL A 54 -9.47 1.84 -19.72
C VAL A 54 -8.03 1.59 -20.17
N GLN A 55 -7.51 0.55 -20.36
CA GLN A 55 -6.18 0.15 -20.87
C GLN A 55 -5.25 1.29 -21.44
N ALA A 56 -5.54 2.55 -21.05
CA ALA A 56 -4.79 3.77 -21.35
C ALA A 56 -4.41 4.43 -20.02
N PRO A 57 -3.38 3.93 -19.33
CA PRO A 57 -2.98 4.47 -18.05
C PRO A 57 -2.52 5.92 -18.18
N VAL A 58 -2.84 6.75 -17.19
CA VAL A 58 -2.24 8.07 -17.05
C VAL A 58 -0.73 7.93 -16.90
N ASP A 59 0.04 8.53 -17.79
CA ASP A 59 1.50 8.44 -17.82
C ASP A 59 2.15 9.46 -16.91
N GLN A 60 1.62 10.70 -16.93
CA GLN A 60 2.13 11.81 -16.12
C GLN A 60 0.99 12.54 -15.39
N LEU A 61 1.32 13.02 -14.20
CA LEU A 61 0.56 14.04 -13.49
C LEU A 61 1.37 15.33 -13.47
N VAL A 62 0.74 16.42 -13.93
CA VAL A 62 1.37 17.73 -14.13
C VAL A 62 0.89 18.67 -13.04
N PHE A 63 1.80 19.39 -12.45
CA PHE A 63 1.56 20.35 -11.36
C PHE A 63 2.05 21.73 -11.78
N GLY A 64 1.23 22.73 -11.50
CA GLY A 64 1.57 24.14 -11.63
C GLY A 64 1.97 24.76 -10.29
N ALA A 65 2.01 26.08 -10.25
CA ALA A 65 2.27 26.81 -9.02
C ALA A 65 1.40 28.07 -8.92
N PRO A 66 1.07 28.54 -7.71
CA PRO A 66 0.37 29.80 -7.52
C PRO A 66 1.30 30.99 -7.85
N GLY A 67 0.81 31.91 -8.67
CA GLY A 67 1.52 33.14 -8.99
C GLY A 67 2.88 32.92 -9.67
N ALA A 68 3.93 33.52 -9.14
CA ALA A 68 5.31 33.45 -9.65
C ALA A 68 6.18 32.39 -8.92
N ASN A 69 5.58 31.51 -8.15
CA ASN A 69 6.32 30.46 -7.43
C ASN A 69 6.78 29.36 -8.38
N ASP A 70 7.85 28.65 -8.00
CA ASP A 70 8.29 27.47 -8.72
C ASP A 70 7.31 26.30 -8.50
N PRO A 71 6.93 25.57 -9.57
CA PRO A 71 6.04 24.42 -9.46
C PRO A 71 6.70 23.27 -8.70
N LYS A 72 5.91 22.58 -7.86
CA LYS A 72 6.32 21.42 -7.09
C LYS A 72 5.32 20.28 -7.23
N VAL A 73 5.78 19.07 -7.07
CA VAL A 73 4.90 17.90 -6.98
C VAL A 73 4.18 17.95 -5.63
N SER A 74 3.04 18.62 -5.60
CA SER A 74 2.23 18.81 -4.39
C SER A 74 0.77 19.05 -4.77
N PHE A 75 -0.14 18.21 -4.31
CA PHE A 75 -1.58 18.39 -4.58
C PHE A 75 -2.19 19.54 -3.78
N THR A 76 -1.57 19.94 -2.68
CA THR A 76 -2.07 21.03 -1.83
C THR A 76 -1.60 22.42 -2.27
N GLU A 77 -0.46 22.49 -2.96
CA GLU A 77 0.13 23.77 -3.39
C GLU A 77 -0.05 24.02 -4.89
N SER A 78 -0.40 23.00 -5.67
CA SER A 78 -0.49 23.10 -7.12
C SER A 78 -1.73 23.85 -7.57
N GLN A 79 -1.52 24.80 -8.49
CA GLN A 79 -2.53 25.54 -9.21
C GLN A 79 -2.20 25.48 -10.70
N VAL A 80 -3.11 24.93 -11.49
CA VAL A 80 -2.94 24.77 -12.94
C VAL A 80 -3.88 25.72 -13.67
N THR A 81 -3.36 26.41 -14.66
CA THR A 81 -4.10 27.33 -15.56
C THR A 81 -4.52 26.62 -16.85
N GLN A 82 -5.52 27.19 -17.56
CA GLN A 82 -5.94 26.62 -18.84
C GLN A 82 -4.81 26.65 -19.88
N ALA A 83 -3.97 27.68 -19.88
CA ALA A 83 -2.82 27.78 -20.79
C ALA A 83 -1.83 26.61 -20.58
N GLN A 84 -1.63 26.17 -19.34
CA GLN A 84 -0.78 25.02 -19.02
C GLN A 84 -1.41 23.70 -19.50
N VAL A 85 -2.72 23.54 -19.32
CA VAL A 85 -3.46 22.38 -19.88
C VAL A 85 -3.31 22.31 -21.39
N ASP A 86 -3.55 23.44 -22.08
CA ASP A 86 -3.48 23.56 -23.54
C ASP A 86 -2.05 23.31 -24.07
N SER A 87 -1.04 23.78 -23.33
CA SER A 87 0.37 23.55 -23.66
C SER A 87 0.71 22.07 -23.64
N TRP A 88 0.26 21.35 -22.63
CA TRP A 88 0.46 19.90 -22.54
C TRP A 88 -0.35 19.12 -23.57
N ALA A 89 -1.60 19.53 -23.84
CA ALA A 89 -2.45 18.88 -24.84
C ALA A 89 -1.89 19.01 -26.29
N LYS A 90 -1.08 20.03 -26.55
CA LYS A 90 -0.45 20.27 -27.87
C LYS A 90 0.91 19.57 -28.02
N GLN A 91 1.45 18.91 -27.01
CA GLN A 91 2.73 18.24 -27.12
C GLN A 91 2.64 17.03 -28.05
N PRO A 92 3.60 16.84 -28.97
CA PRO A 92 3.64 15.67 -29.83
C PRO A 92 3.68 14.38 -29.02
N GLY A 93 2.81 13.42 -29.34
CA GLY A 93 2.71 12.13 -28.65
C GLY A 93 1.83 12.16 -27.39
N VAL A 94 1.16 13.26 -27.09
CA VAL A 94 0.14 13.33 -26.02
C VAL A 94 -1.24 13.05 -26.64
N SER A 95 -1.89 11.99 -26.18
CA SER A 95 -3.25 11.64 -26.61
C SER A 95 -4.33 12.39 -25.85
N SER A 96 -4.08 12.69 -24.58
CA SER A 96 -5.01 13.50 -23.76
C SER A 96 -4.30 14.22 -22.63
N ALA A 97 -4.81 15.39 -22.28
CA ALA A 97 -4.42 16.17 -21.11
C ALA A 97 -5.70 16.64 -20.40
N ILE A 98 -6.11 15.91 -19.38
CA ILE A 98 -7.38 16.13 -18.68
C ILE A 98 -7.13 16.86 -17.37
N PRO A 99 -7.67 18.08 -17.21
CA PRO A 99 -7.57 18.82 -15.95
C PRO A 99 -8.39 18.13 -14.86
N LEU A 100 -7.79 18.01 -13.67
CA LEU A 100 -8.34 17.36 -12.50
C LEU A 100 -8.23 18.30 -11.30
N GLY A 101 -9.39 18.73 -10.80
CA GLY A 101 -9.51 19.52 -9.58
C GLY A 101 -9.65 18.61 -8.38
N ILE A 102 -8.88 18.85 -7.31
CA ILE A 102 -8.93 18.06 -6.07
C ILE A 102 -9.06 19.03 -4.89
N SER A 103 -10.06 18.78 -4.05
CA SER A 103 -10.26 19.51 -2.79
C SER A 103 -10.91 18.61 -1.76
N GLN A 104 -10.78 18.93 -0.47
CA GLN A 104 -11.48 18.21 0.59
C GLN A 104 -12.50 19.14 1.22
N THR A 105 -13.72 18.62 1.46
CA THR A 105 -14.80 19.38 2.05
C THR A 105 -15.79 18.47 2.80
N ARG A 106 -16.72 19.11 3.50
CA ARG A 106 -17.81 18.40 4.20
C ARG A 106 -18.90 18.00 3.20
N PHE A 107 -19.30 16.76 3.29
CA PHE A 107 -20.43 16.19 2.57
C PHE A 107 -21.57 15.91 3.55
N GLN A 108 -22.76 16.31 3.19
CA GLN A 108 -23.95 16.15 4.02
C GLN A 108 -25.08 15.50 3.20
N GLY A 109 -25.64 14.43 3.70
CA GLY A 109 -26.90 13.90 3.18
C GLY A 109 -28.02 14.91 3.44
N ALA A 110 -28.62 15.43 2.39
CA ALA A 110 -29.78 16.34 2.52
C ALA A 110 -31.04 15.53 2.42
N ASP A 111 -31.77 15.36 3.53
CA ASP A 111 -33.11 14.87 3.50
C ASP A 111 -34.10 16.05 3.66
N ALA A 112 -34.40 16.67 2.55
CA ALA A 112 -35.45 17.70 2.51
C ALA A 112 -36.88 17.10 2.54
N ALA A 113 -37.02 15.77 2.38
CA ALA A 113 -38.32 15.15 2.12
C ALA A 113 -38.79 14.11 3.16
N ALA A 114 -37.97 13.70 4.13
CA ALA A 114 -38.31 12.69 5.11
C ALA A 114 -37.96 13.10 6.55
N PRO A 115 -38.90 13.69 7.32
CA PRO A 115 -38.70 13.97 8.74
C PRO A 115 -38.40 12.68 9.51
N GLY A 116 -37.19 12.57 10.06
CA GLY A 116 -36.76 11.42 10.86
C GLY A 116 -35.58 10.61 10.31
N ARG A 117 -35.14 10.84 9.08
CA ARG A 117 -33.89 10.26 8.52
C ARG A 117 -32.70 11.03 9.09
N LYS A 118 -31.74 10.34 9.71
CA LYS A 118 -30.55 10.97 10.27
C LYS A 118 -29.70 11.54 9.11
N THR A 119 -29.68 12.85 8.98
CA THR A 119 -28.75 13.56 8.09
C THR A 119 -27.37 13.49 8.74
N GLY A 120 -26.54 12.59 8.24
CA GLY A 120 -25.15 12.50 8.65
C GLY A 120 -24.26 13.48 7.87
N THR A 121 -23.09 13.76 8.41
CA THR A 121 -22.02 14.48 7.71
C THR A 121 -20.77 13.66 7.71
N THR A 122 -20.05 13.67 6.58
CA THR A 122 -18.71 13.05 6.47
C THR A 122 -17.77 13.98 5.70
N ASN A 123 -16.47 13.79 5.84
CA ASN A 123 -15.50 14.48 5.01
C ASN A 123 -15.25 13.66 3.75
N VAL A 124 -15.13 14.33 2.61
CA VAL A 124 -14.87 13.71 1.32
C VAL A 124 -13.78 14.45 0.55
N ALA A 125 -13.12 13.75 -0.33
CA ALA A 125 -12.27 14.36 -1.36
C ALA A 125 -13.11 14.54 -2.64
N VAL A 126 -13.25 15.77 -3.08
CA VAL A 126 -13.99 16.11 -4.31
C VAL A 126 -13.01 16.09 -5.47
N PHE A 127 -13.28 15.25 -6.44
CA PHE A 127 -12.55 15.15 -7.69
C PHE A 127 -13.42 15.74 -8.80
N GLY A 128 -13.04 16.94 -9.27
CA GLY A 128 -13.63 17.60 -10.41
C GLY A 128 -12.89 17.25 -11.69
N VAL A 129 -13.57 16.70 -12.68
CA VAL A 129 -12.94 16.17 -13.88
C VAL A 129 -13.35 16.96 -15.10
N GLY A 130 -12.36 17.34 -15.92
CA GLY A 130 -12.57 18.01 -17.20
C GLY A 130 -13.23 17.11 -18.24
N GLU A 131 -13.64 17.74 -19.34
CA GLU A 131 -14.21 17.02 -20.48
C GLU A 131 -13.29 15.91 -20.98
N GLY A 132 -13.87 14.80 -21.40
CA GLY A 132 -13.12 13.63 -21.86
C GLY A 132 -12.60 12.71 -20.73
N GLY A 133 -12.67 13.12 -19.47
CA GLY A 133 -12.12 12.36 -18.34
C GLY A 133 -12.74 10.97 -18.16
N ALA A 134 -14.02 10.82 -18.44
CA ALA A 134 -14.68 9.51 -18.42
C ALA A 134 -14.17 8.59 -19.55
N LYS A 135 -13.93 9.15 -20.76
CA LYS A 135 -13.35 8.38 -21.90
C LYS A 135 -11.90 7.98 -21.61
N ALA A 136 -11.16 8.85 -20.91
CA ALA A 136 -9.78 8.57 -20.49
C ALA A 136 -9.70 7.63 -19.25
N GLY A 137 -10.86 7.16 -18.71
CA GLY A 137 -10.90 6.29 -17.55
C GLY A 137 -10.42 6.94 -16.26
N ILE A 138 -10.39 8.27 -16.21
CA ILE A 138 -10.01 9.06 -15.05
C ILE A 138 -11.16 9.16 -14.07
N ALA A 139 -12.39 9.24 -14.57
CA ALA A 139 -13.60 9.33 -13.76
C ALA A 139 -14.68 8.35 -14.23
N PRO A 140 -15.66 8.03 -13.37
CA PRO A 140 -16.87 7.32 -13.78
C PRO A 140 -17.66 8.13 -14.84
N SER A 141 -18.40 7.43 -15.69
CA SER A 141 -19.31 8.06 -16.66
C SER A 141 -20.61 8.56 -15.99
N GLY A 142 -21.29 9.51 -16.63
CA GLY A 142 -22.59 10.02 -16.17
C GLY A 142 -22.52 11.23 -15.23
N LEU A 143 -21.40 11.95 -15.22
CA LEU A 143 -21.28 13.24 -14.52
C LEU A 143 -22.00 14.36 -15.25
N SER A 144 -22.65 15.24 -14.49
CA SER A 144 -23.21 16.53 -14.94
C SER A 144 -23.01 17.59 -13.85
N ASP A 145 -23.22 18.87 -14.20
CA ASP A 145 -23.00 19.98 -13.25
C ASP A 145 -23.96 20.01 -12.06
N SER A 146 -25.04 19.25 -12.11
CA SER A 146 -26.02 19.15 -11.02
C SER A 146 -25.95 17.82 -10.26
N THR A 147 -24.97 16.96 -10.59
CA THR A 147 -24.88 15.63 -10.01
C THR A 147 -23.52 15.36 -9.37
N VAL A 148 -23.52 14.37 -8.47
CA VAL A 148 -22.33 13.82 -7.85
C VAL A 148 -22.38 12.29 -7.91
N ILE A 149 -21.24 11.66 -8.18
CA ILE A 149 -21.05 10.21 -8.02
C ILE A 149 -20.32 9.97 -6.71
N ILE A 150 -20.83 9.07 -5.88
CA ILE A 150 -20.30 8.80 -4.55
C ILE A 150 -19.73 7.38 -4.44
N GLY A 151 -18.80 7.17 -3.51
CA GLY A 151 -18.31 5.85 -3.17
C GLY A 151 -19.28 5.05 -2.29
N ASP A 152 -19.12 3.72 -2.30
CA ASP A 152 -19.91 2.79 -1.47
C ASP A 152 -19.89 3.15 0.01
N ASN A 153 -18.75 3.62 0.54
CA ASN A 153 -18.60 3.99 1.94
C ASN A 153 -19.46 5.20 2.30
N VAL A 154 -19.41 6.26 1.47
CA VAL A 154 -20.26 7.45 1.67
C VAL A 154 -21.75 7.09 1.59
N ALA A 155 -22.12 6.24 0.63
CA ALA A 155 -23.50 5.77 0.48
C ALA A 155 -23.98 4.99 1.70
N LYS A 156 -23.15 4.11 2.27
CA LYS A 156 -23.46 3.31 3.46
C LYS A 156 -23.52 4.16 4.72
N ASP A 157 -22.51 5.02 4.94
CA ASP A 157 -22.40 5.84 6.15
C ASP A 157 -23.55 6.83 6.28
N LEU A 158 -24.00 7.40 5.17
CA LEU A 158 -25.06 8.39 5.12
C LEU A 158 -26.43 7.83 4.68
N HIS A 159 -26.51 6.51 4.44
CA HIS A 159 -27.73 5.81 3.97
C HIS A 159 -28.31 6.45 2.69
N LEU A 160 -27.45 6.78 1.73
CA LEU A 160 -27.80 7.43 0.47
C LEU A 160 -28.00 6.43 -0.66
N ALA A 161 -28.93 6.75 -1.54
CA ALA A 161 -29.21 6.02 -2.77
C ALA A 161 -29.11 6.95 -4.00
N VAL A 162 -29.05 6.33 -5.19
CA VAL A 162 -29.15 7.08 -6.44
C VAL A 162 -30.46 7.85 -6.49
N GLY A 163 -30.36 9.13 -6.79
CA GLY A 163 -31.50 10.05 -6.84
C GLY A 163 -31.64 10.95 -5.62
N ASP A 164 -30.98 10.63 -4.50
CA ASP A 164 -31.03 11.45 -3.30
C ASP A 164 -30.35 12.81 -3.51
N ALA A 165 -30.92 13.85 -2.88
CA ALA A 165 -30.28 15.16 -2.82
C ALA A 165 -29.23 15.18 -1.72
N VAL A 166 -28.12 15.86 -1.96
CA VAL A 166 -27.00 15.99 -1.02
C VAL A 166 -26.47 17.42 -1.03
N THR A 167 -25.84 17.83 0.08
CA THR A 167 -25.16 19.12 0.14
C THR A 167 -23.65 18.90 0.17
N LEU A 168 -22.95 19.53 -0.74
CA LEU A 168 -21.51 19.47 -0.90
C LEU A 168 -20.98 20.90 -1.00
N GLY A 169 -20.11 21.32 -0.07
CA GLY A 169 -19.53 22.68 -0.07
C GLY A 169 -20.57 23.80 -0.14
N GLY A 170 -21.77 23.60 0.42
CA GLY A 170 -22.87 24.56 0.36
C GLY A 170 -23.74 24.51 -0.90
N SER A 171 -23.43 23.66 -1.88
CA SER A 171 -24.23 23.44 -3.09
C SER A 171 -25.06 22.18 -2.98
N THR A 172 -26.31 22.21 -3.46
CA THR A 172 -27.17 21.02 -3.53
C THR A 172 -26.95 20.30 -4.86
N LEU A 173 -26.61 19.02 -4.77
CA LEU A 173 -26.38 18.12 -5.90
C LEU A 173 -27.26 16.88 -5.75
N LYS A 174 -27.40 16.10 -6.82
CA LYS A 174 -28.13 14.84 -6.84
C LYS A 174 -27.17 13.66 -7.04
N VAL A 175 -27.29 12.61 -6.25
CA VAL A 175 -26.52 11.39 -6.43
C VAL A 175 -26.93 10.73 -7.76
N SER A 176 -26.01 10.63 -8.72
CA SER A 176 -26.26 10.00 -10.02
C SER A 176 -25.85 8.54 -10.08
N ALA A 177 -24.85 8.15 -9.31
CA ALA A 177 -24.39 6.77 -9.22
C ALA A 177 -23.64 6.51 -7.90
N VAL A 178 -23.57 5.24 -7.50
CA VAL A 178 -22.70 4.74 -6.44
C VAL A 178 -21.68 3.82 -7.09
N VAL A 179 -20.38 4.02 -6.78
CA VAL A 179 -19.26 3.29 -7.37
C VAL A 179 -18.36 2.70 -6.27
N PRO A 180 -17.52 1.72 -6.58
CA PRO A 180 -16.52 1.23 -5.63
C PRO A 180 -15.67 2.35 -5.05
N ASP A 181 -15.32 2.22 -3.76
CA ASP A 181 -14.58 3.26 -3.06
C ASP A 181 -13.19 3.51 -3.65
N GLN A 182 -12.89 4.78 -3.79
CA GLN A 182 -11.55 5.30 -3.98
C GLN A 182 -11.23 6.29 -2.87
N TRP A 183 -9.97 6.38 -2.49
CA TRP A 183 -9.56 7.14 -1.32
C TRP A 183 -8.44 8.12 -1.66
N TYR A 184 -8.53 9.28 -1.05
CA TYR A 184 -7.53 10.34 -1.12
C TYR A 184 -7.28 10.90 0.28
N SER A 185 -6.05 10.77 0.78
CA SER A 185 -5.68 11.26 2.12
C SER A 185 -6.72 10.87 3.19
N HIS A 186 -7.06 9.58 3.26
CA HIS A 186 -8.02 8.95 4.19
C HIS A 186 -9.48 9.40 4.07
N THR A 187 -9.83 10.11 3.01
CA THR A 187 -11.23 10.48 2.73
C THR A 187 -11.74 9.78 1.48
N SER A 188 -13.00 9.36 1.52
CA SER A 188 -13.66 8.78 0.34
C SER A 188 -13.77 9.82 -0.77
N VAL A 189 -13.53 9.39 -2.00
CA VAL A 189 -13.64 10.25 -3.19
C VAL A 189 -15.08 10.34 -3.65
N VAL A 190 -15.48 11.56 -3.99
CA VAL A 190 -16.72 11.85 -4.73
C VAL A 190 -16.35 12.57 -6.03
N TRP A 191 -17.07 12.26 -7.10
CA TRP A 191 -16.78 12.74 -8.43
C TRP A 191 -17.80 13.80 -8.87
N THR A 192 -17.30 14.90 -9.43
CA THR A 192 -18.09 16.00 -10.01
C THR A 192 -17.48 16.39 -11.34
N THR A 193 -18.18 17.27 -12.10
CA THR A 193 -17.56 17.96 -13.23
C THR A 193 -16.58 19.02 -12.73
N LEU A 194 -15.61 19.39 -13.56
CA LEU A 194 -14.65 20.44 -13.23
C LEU A 194 -15.31 21.79 -12.94
N PRO A 195 -16.35 22.26 -13.69
CA PRO A 195 -17.08 23.46 -13.36
C PRO A 195 -17.76 23.41 -11.99
N THR A 196 -18.32 22.26 -11.61
CA THR A 196 -18.92 22.08 -10.28
C THR A 196 -17.85 22.15 -9.20
N TRP A 197 -16.72 21.44 -9.36
CA TRP A 197 -15.59 21.50 -8.44
C TRP A 197 -15.08 22.92 -8.25
N SER A 198 -14.90 23.70 -9.33
CA SER A 198 -14.43 25.07 -9.27
C SER A 198 -15.30 25.97 -8.38
N LYS A 199 -16.63 25.78 -8.44
CA LYS A 199 -17.58 26.48 -7.56
C LYS A 199 -17.43 26.05 -6.10
N LEU A 200 -17.22 24.75 -5.85
CA LEU A 200 -17.12 24.17 -4.51
C LEU A 200 -15.76 24.48 -3.84
N ALA A 201 -14.70 24.57 -4.60
CA ALA A 201 -13.34 24.76 -4.10
C ALA A 201 -13.04 26.19 -3.65
N HIS A 202 -13.91 27.17 -3.94
CA HIS A 202 -13.72 28.58 -3.59
C HIS A 202 -12.33 29.08 -3.98
N LEU A 203 -11.97 28.87 -5.26
CA LEU A 203 -10.64 29.19 -5.76
C LEU A 203 -10.27 30.65 -5.50
N SER A 204 -9.10 30.85 -4.92
CA SER A 204 -8.57 32.20 -4.63
C SER A 204 -8.00 32.90 -5.87
N ASP A 205 -7.51 32.12 -6.83
CA ASP A 205 -6.99 32.62 -8.11
C ASP A 205 -7.99 32.30 -9.23
N PRO A 206 -8.56 33.33 -9.90
CA PRO A 206 -9.47 33.13 -11.03
C PRO A 206 -8.84 32.42 -12.24
N ALA A 207 -7.51 32.46 -12.37
CA ALA A 207 -6.79 31.76 -13.42
C ALA A 207 -6.63 30.26 -13.19
N GLN A 208 -6.84 29.81 -11.95
CA GLN A 208 -6.77 28.40 -11.64
C GLN A 208 -7.99 27.65 -12.18
N VAL A 209 -7.76 26.64 -13.00
CA VAL A 209 -8.81 25.77 -13.52
C VAL A 209 -8.77 24.37 -12.91
N ALA A 210 -7.62 23.93 -12.38
CA ALA A 210 -7.45 22.59 -11.83
C ALA A 210 -6.35 22.55 -10.76
N THR A 211 -6.25 21.42 -10.06
CA THR A 211 -5.12 21.12 -9.16
C THR A 211 -3.98 20.44 -9.90
N THR A 212 -4.30 19.57 -10.86
CA THR A 212 -3.30 18.82 -11.65
C THR A 212 -3.88 18.50 -13.03
N VAL A 213 -3.00 18.11 -13.97
CA VAL A 213 -3.42 17.56 -15.26
C VAL A 213 -3.02 16.11 -15.36
N ALA A 214 -3.96 15.25 -15.68
CA ALA A 214 -3.70 13.86 -16.00
C ALA A 214 -3.38 13.74 -17.49
N VAL A 215 -2.16 13.35 -17.81
CA VAL A 215 -1.67 13.25 -19.19
C VAL A 215 -1.50 11.79 -19.58
N THR A 216 -2.06 11.43 -20.73
CA THR A 216 -1.91 10.10 -21.33
C THR A 216 -1.17 10.27 -22.68
N TYR A 217 -0.22 9.39 -22.94
CA TYR A 217 0.54 9.38 -24.17
C TYR A 217 -0.09 8.49 -25.24
N ASP A 218 0.19 8.76 -26.49
CA ASP A 218 -0.12 7.84 -27.58
C ASP A 218 0.65 6.54 -27.41
N ALA A 219 0.07 5.43 -27.84
CA ALA A 219 0.69 4.12 -27.72
C ALA A 219 2.07 4.08 -28.40
N GLY A 220 3.11 3.82 -27.62
CA GLY A 220 4.50 3.77 -28.10
C GLY A 220 5.17 5.13 -28.32
N ALA A 221 4.49 6.23 -28.02
CA ALA A 221 5.11 7.55 -28.09
C ALA A 221 6.10 7.79 -26.95
N SER A 222 7.14 8.56 -27.25
CA SER A 222 8.09 9.09 -26.28
C SER A 222 7.93 10.61 -26.22
N VAL A 223 7.41 11.12 -25.10
CA VAL A 223 7.22 12.56 -24.88
C VAL A 223 8.38 13.09 -24.04
N ASP A 224 9.01 14.17 -24.49
CA ASP A 224 10.01 14.89 -23.69
C ASP A 224 9.29 15.70 -22.61
N ALA A 225 9.06 15.06 -21.47
CA ALA A 225 8.41 15.71 -20.33
C ALA A 225 9.20 16.91 -19.79
N ALA A 226 10.52 16.95 -19.93
CA ALA A 226 11.33 18.07 -19.47
C ALA A 226 11.12 19.30 -20.35
N ALA A 227 11.12 19.12 -21.67
CA ALA A 227 10.80 20.21 -22.61
C ALA A 227 9.37 20.70 -22.46
N ALA A 228 8.39 19.78 -22.29
CA ALA A 228 7.00 20.14 -22.06
C ALA A 228 6.81 20.94 -20.76
N ASN A 229 7.47 20.53 -19.68
CA ASN A 229 7.46 21.24 -18.40
C ASN A 229 8.05 22.66 -18.54
N ALA A 230 9.19 22.79 -19.22
CA ALA A 230 9.83 24.10 -19.45
C ALA A 230 8.93 25.03 -20.26
N ALA A 231 8.27 24.51 -21.31
CA ALA A 231 7.36 25.29 -22.16
C ALA A 231 6.09 25.72 -21.42
N ALA A 232 5.57 24.90 -20.50
CA ALA A 232 4.35 25.19 -19.78
C ALA A 232 4.58 25.86 -18.41
N GLY A 233 5.82 25.96 -17.92
CA GLY A 233 6.12 26.43 -16.56
C GLY A 233 5.52 25.49 -15.50
N THR A 234 5.69 24.18 -15.67
CA THR A 234 5.12 23.13 -14.82
C THR A 234 6.18 22.14 -14.35
N VAL A 235 5.81 21.25 -13.46
CA VAL A 235 6.55 20.03 -13.14
C VAL A 235 5.65 18.81 -13.32
N SER A 236 6.17 17.75 -13.88
CA SER A 236 5.42 16.51 -14.04
C SER A 236 6.13 15.32 -13.44
N THR A 237 5.35 14.30 -13.08
CA THR A 237 5.88 13.04 -12.57
C THR A 237 4.92 11.89 -12.88
N THR A 238 5.42 10.67 -12.84
CA THR A 238 4.58 9.47 -12.99
C THR A 238 3.53 9.38 -11.89
N ARG A 239 2.49 8.56 -12.06
CA ARG A 239 1.48 8.32 -11.01
C ARG A 239 2.09 7.89 -9.67
N SER A 240 3.09 7.01 -9.71
CA SER A 240 3.79 6.58 -8.49
C SER A 240 4.62 7.70 -7.85
N GLY A 241 5.25 8.53 -8.66
CA GLY A 241 5.96 9.72 -8.19
C GLY A 241 5.03 10.76 -7.57
N ALA A 242 3.84 10.93 -8.14
CA ALA A 242 2.83 11.88 -7.64
C ALA A 242 2.33 11.53 -6.22
N LEU A 243 2.41 10.27 -5.79
CA LEU A 243 2.07 9.89 -4.42
C LEU A 243 2.91 10.63 -3.37
N GLN A 244 4.14 11.02 -3.73
CA GLN A 244 5.00 11.82 -2.86
C GLN A 244 4.49 13.25 -2.66
N GLY A 245 3.61 13.73 -3.56
CA GLY A 245 2.94 15.03 -3.47
C GLY A 245 1.67 15.04 -2.60
N LEU A 246 1.25 13.89 -2.08
CA LEU A 246 0.15 13.80 -1.12
C LEU A 246 0.61 14.26 0.26
N GLY A 247 -0.16 15.17 0.86
CA GLY A 247 0.13 15.66 2.22
C GLY A 247 0.17 14.53 3.25
N GLY A 248 1.26 14.45 4.01
CA GLY A 248 1.44 13.45 5.05
C GLY A 248 1.89 12.05 4.57
N TYR A 249 1.64 11.66 3.33
CA TYR A 249 1.92 10.32 2.81
C TYR A 249 3.38 9.88 3.01
N LYS A 250 4.34 10.77 2.68
CA LYS A 250 5.78 10.47 2.83
C LYS A 250 6.16 10.14 4.28
N SER A 251 5.65 10.90 5.24
CA SER A 251 5.91 10.71 6.67
C SER A 251 5.23 9.44 7.18
N GLU A 252 3.96 9.24 6.83
CA GLU A 252 3.17 8.08 7.23
C GLU A 252 3.75 6.78 6.67
N ASN A 253 3.95 6.71 5.36
CA ASN A 253 4.52 5.54 4.70
C ASN A 253 5.95 5.25 5.19
N GLY A 254 6.76 6.29 5.42
CA GLY A 254 8.11 6.15 5.99
C GLY A 254 8.08 5.55 7.39
N SER A 255 7.17 6.00 8.25
CA SER A 255 6.99 5.47 9.61
C SER A 255 6.54 4.01 9.60
N LEU A 256 5.57 3.66 8.75
CA LEU A 256 5.07 2.29 8.61
C LEU A 256 6.15 1.33 8.09
N LEU A 257 6.92 1.75 7.09
CA LEU A 257 8.06 0.97 6.58
C LEU A 257 9.15 0.78 7.63
N MET A 258 9.44 1.81 8.44
CA MET A 258 10.41 1.72 9.52
C MET A 258 9.95 0.74 10.61
N MET A 259 8.69 0.79 11.03
CA MET A 259 8.12 -0.18 11.98
C MET A 259 8.21 -1.61 11.44
N GLN A 260 7.92 -1.80 10.16
CA GLN A 260 8.03 -3.09 9.50
C GLN A 260 9.48 -3.60 9.45
N ALA A 261 10.44 -2.73 9.13
CA ALA A 261 11.86 -3.05 9.13
C ALA A 261 12.37 -3.43 10.53
N PHE A 262 11.97 -2.71 11.57
CA PHE A 262 12.29 -3.07 12.95
C PHE A 262 11.70 -4.42 13.34
N LEU A 263 10.47 -4.72 12.96
CA LEU A 263 9.85 -6.01 13.27
C LEU A 263 10.58 -7.17 12.57
N TYR A 264 11.01 -7.00 11.32
CA TYR A 264 11.88 -7.98 10.64
C TYR A 264 13.24 -8.12 11.33
N GLY A 265 13.86 -7.01 11.76
CA GLY A 265 15.13 -7.02 12.48
C GLY A 265 15.05 -7.77 13.81
N ILE A 266 14.04 -7.45 14.62
CA ILE A 266 13.77 -8.15 15.91
C ILE A 266 13.48 -9.63 15.64
N SER A 267 12.69 -9.94 14.63
CA SER A 267 12.35 -11.31 14.24
C SER A 267 13.59 -12.12 13.88
N ALA A 268 14.47 -11.53 13.05
CA ALA A 268 15.75 -12.16 12.69
C ALA A 268 16.62 -12.41 13.92
N LEU A 269 16.72 -11.42 14.82
CA LEU A 269 17.49 -11.56 16.06
C LEU A 269 16.97 -12.70 16.94
N VAL A 270 15.65 -12.76 17.16
CA VAL A 270 15.01 -13.80 17.98
C VAL A 270 15.23 -15.19 17.38
N ILE A 271 15.05 -15.33 16.05
CA ILE A 271 15.27 -16.61 15.36
C ILE A 271 16.75 -17.03 15.46
N VAL A 272 17.70 -16.12 15.22
CA VAL A 272 19.14 -16.40 15.33
C VAL A 272 19.52 -16.78 16.75
N ALA A 273 19.06 -16.06 17.75
CA ALA A 273 19.31 -16.36 19.16
C ALA A 273 18.80 -17.76 19.53
N PHE A 274 17.56 -18.08 19.14
CA PHE A 274 16.96 -19.38 19.41
C PHE A 274 17.72 -20.51 18.73
N LEU A 275 18.05 -20.36 17.44
CA LEU A 275 18.82 -21.35 16.69
C LEU A 275 20.24 -21.53 17.24
N THR A 276 20.85 -20.46 17.73
CA THR A 276 22.18 -20.54 18.37
C THR A 276 22.12 -21.34 19.65
N VAL A 277 21.17 -21.04 20.55
CA VAL A 277 20.97 -21.81 21.78
C VAL A 277 20.70 -23.29 21.47
N TRP A 278 19.82 -23.56 20.51
CA TRP A 278 19.51 -24.92 20.09
C TRP A 278 20.72 -25.67 19.53
N THR A 279 21.56 -25.00 18.72
CA THR A 279 22.77 -25.60 18.14
C THR A 279 23.80 -25.88 19.23
N VAL A 280 23.97 -24.97 20.21
CA VAL A 280 24.86 -25.16 21.35
C VAL A 280 24.45 -26.35 22.21
N GLN A 281 23.15 -26.52 22.47
CA GLN A 281 22.63 -27.68 23.22
C GLN A 281 22.91 -29.02 22.53
N ARG A 282 23.11 -29.04 21.20
CA ARG A 282 23.42 -30.23 20.40
C ARG A 282 24.91 -30.41 20.09
N THR A 283 25.78 -29.56 20.67
CA THR A 283 27.24 -29.61 20.37
C THR A 283 27.80 -30.97 20.63
N ARG A 284 27.38 -31.68 21.70
CA ARG A 284 27.83 -33.03 22.03
C ARG A 284 27.41 -34.05 20.97
N ASP A 285 26.15 -34.02 20.53
CA ASP A 285 25.62 -34.91 19.48
C ASP A 285 26.32 -34.67 18.14
N ILE A 286 26.60 -33.40 17.83
CA ILE A 286 27.34 -33.00 16.64
C ILE A 286 28.80 -33.50 16.70
N ALA A 287 29.45 -33.44 17.88
CA ALA A 287 30.78 -33.94 18.07
C ALA A 287 30.89 -35.46 17.87
N VAL A 288 29.91 -36.23 18.40
CA VAL A 288 29.81 -37.69 18.19
C VAL A 288 29.65 -38.01 16.69
N LEU A 289 28.75 -37.29 16.00
CA LEU A 289 28.56 -37.50 14.55
C LEU A 289 29.84 -37.18 13.75
N LYS A 290 30.59 -36.13 14.13
CA LYS A 290 31.88 -35.84 13.53
C LYS A 290 32.93 -36.92 13.78
N ALA A 291 32.97 -37.44 15.02
CA ALA A 291 33.87 -38.56 15.37
C ALA A 291 33.56 -39.83 14.57
N MET A 292 32.31 -40.04 14.21
CA MET A 292 31.85 -41.14 13.33
C MET A 292 32.06 -40.84 11.84
N GLY A 293 32.68 -39.70 11.46
CA GLY A 293 33.07 -39.35 10.08
C GLY A 293 32.05 -38.47 9.33
N ALA A 294 31.06 -37.89 10.03
CA ALA A 294 30.09 -36.97 9.37
C ALA A 294 30.81 -35.69 8.90
N SER A 295 30.63 -35.34 7.62
CA SER A 295 31.20 -34.12 7.07
C SER A 295 30.46 -32.87 7.59
N GLY A 296 31.18 -31.74 7.71
CA GLY A 296 30.58 -30.46 8.11
C GLY A 296 29.45 -29.99 7.18
N ARG A 297 29.53 -30.38 5.91
CA ARG A 297 28.47 -30.12 4.91
C ARG A 297 27.19 -30.91 5.17
N TYR A 298 27.32 -32.16 5.62
CA TYR A 298 26.19 -32.99 6.01
C TYR A 298 25.48 -32.43 7.22
N LEU A 299 26.24 -32.03 8.25
CA LEU A 299 25.69 -31.44 9.49
C LEU A 299 24.99 -30.09 9.21
N LEU A 300 25.59 -29.24 8.37
CA LEU A 300 24.97 -27.99 7.95
C LEU A 300 23.65 -28.24 7.20
N ARG A 301 23.64 -29.17 6.25
CA ARG A 301 22.44 -29.49 5.47
C ARG A 301 21.33 -30.06 6.36
N ASP A 302 21.65 -30.92 7.32
CA ASP A 302 20.67 -31.48 8.24
C ASP A 302 20.06 -30.40 9.14
N ALA A 303 20.88 -29.55 9.74
CA ALA A 303 20.44 -28.43 10.56
C ALA A 303 19.58 -27.41 9.80
N LEU A 304 19.98 -27.07 8.55
CA LEU A 304 19.19 -26.18 7.69
C LEU A 304 17.86 -26.83 7.29
N THR A 305 17.82 -28.14 7.06
CA THR A 305 16.55 -28.84 6.77
C THR A 305 15.61 -28.80 7.97
N GLN A 306 16.11 -29.00 9.18
CA GLN A 306 15.32 -28.90 10.40
C GLN A 306 14.79 -27.48 10.60
N ALA A 307 15.68 -26.48 10.46
CA ALA A 307 15.29 -25.07 10.53
C ALA A 307 14.22 -24.73 9.47
N ALA A 308 14.40 -25.17 8.23
CA ALA A 308 13.44 -24.93 7.15
C ALA A 308 12.05 -25.51 7.46
N LEU A 309 11.98 -26.75 7.97
CA LEU A 309 10.71 -27.38 8.33
C LEU A 309 9.97 -26.61 9.43
N VAL A 310 10.68 -26.19 10.47
CA VAL A 310 10.08 -25.41 11.57
C VAL A 310 9.67 -24.01 11.12
N LEU A 311 10.52 -23.33 10.34
CA LEU A 311 10.23 -22.01 9.81
C LEU A 311 9.02 -22.04 8.87
N LEU A 312 8.96 -23.01 7.95
CA LEU A 312 7.83 -23.15 7.02
C LEU A 312 6.53 -23.50 7.75
N ALA A 313 6.57 -24.46 8.70
CA ALA A 313 5.39 -24.82 9.46
C ALA A 313 4.89 -23.67 10.35
N GLY A 314 5.81 -22.99 11.04
CA GLY A 314 5.49 -21.82 11.87
C GLY A 314 4.98 -20.65 11.03
N ALA A 315 5.65 -20.32 9.93
CA ALA A 315 5.22 -19.23 9.04
C ALA A 315 3.86 -19.53 8.41
N ALA A 316 3.62 -20.76 7.96
CA ALA A 316 2.32 -21.15 7.40
C ALA A 316 1.19 -21.06 8.45
N LEU A 317 1.42 -21.57 9.67
CA LEU A 317 0.43 -21.48 10.75
C LEU A 317 0.14 -20.02 11.13
N GLY A 318 1.18 -19.22 11.36
CA GLY A 318 1.04 -17.81 11.70
C GLY A 318 0.40 -17.00 10.56
N GLY A 319 0.76 -17.30 9.31
CA GLY A 319 0.17 -16.69 8.13
C GLY A 319 -1.32 -17.02 7.98
N LEU A 320 -1.71 -18.27 8.14
CA LEU A 320 -3.12 -18.69 8.10
C LEU A 320 -3.96 -18.01 9.19
N VAL A 321 -3.47 -17.97 10.42
CA VAL A 321 -4.14 -17.26 11.53
C VAL A 321 -4.16 -15.75 11.24
N GLY A 322 -3.08 -15.18 10.67
CA GLY A 322 -3.00 -13.79 10.27
C GLY A 322 -4.00 -13.42 9.18
N VAL A 323 -4.17 -14.26 8.17
CA VAL A 323 -5.19 -14.09 7.12
C VAL A 323 -6.59 -14.14 7.72
N ALA A 324 -6.89 -15.15 8.55
CA ALA A 324 -8.18 -15.25 9.22
C ALA A 324 -8.46 -14.01 10.09
N GLY A 325 -7.48 -13.60 10.91
CA GLY A 325 -7.57 -12.37 11.71
C GLY A 325 -7.73 -11.11 10.86
N GLY A 326 -7.05 -11.06 9.72
CA GLY A 326 -7.14 -9.97 8.74
C GLY A 326 -8.54 -9.77 8.15
N PHE A 327 -9.26 -10.86 7.85
CA PHE A 327 -10.66 -10.78 7.41
C PHE A 327 -11.59 -10.19 8.49
N PHE A 328 -11.33 -10.48 9.77
CA PHE A 328 -12.06 -9.85 10.86
C PHE A 328 -11.65 -8.38 11.05
N ALA A 329 -10.36 -8.08 10.97
CA ALA A 329 -9.83 -6.74 11.10
C ALA A 329 -10.33 -5.80 9.98
N ALA A 330 -10.50 -6.30 8.75
CA ALA A 330 -11.02 -5.54 7.61
C ALA A 330 -12.45 -5.00 7.81
N LYS A 331 -13.20 -5.52 8.79
CA LYS A 331 -14.52 -5.00 9.14
C LYS A 331 -14.48 -3.74 10.03
N ALA A 332 -13.34 -3.50 10.71
CA ALA A 332 -13.20 -2.46 11.71
C ALA A 332 -12.06 -1.46 11.40
N ALA A 333 -11.13 -1.83 10.52
CA ALA A 333 -9.96 -1.04 10.20
C ALA A 333 -9.63 -1.16 8.69
N PRO A 334 -8.89 -0.20 8.11
CA PRO A 334 -8.42 -0.28 6.74
C PRO A 334 -7.36 -1.40 6.62
N PHE A 335 -7.82 -2.58 6.28
CA PHE A 335 -6.97 -3.77 6.21
C PHE A 335 -7.11 -4.44 4.83
N LEU A 336 -6.00 -4.68 4.15
CA LEU A 336 -5.98 -5.36 2.86
C LEU A 336 -5.35 -6.75 2.98
N VAL A 337 -6.15 -7.77 2.65
CA VAL A 337 -5.67 -9.14 2.51
C VAL A 337 -5.38 -9.41 1.03
N THR A 338 -4.11 -9.42 0.68
CA THR A 338 -3.64 -9.72 -0.68
C THR A 338 -2.52 -10.76 -0.63
N PRO A 339 -2.19 -11.44 -1.74
CA PRO A 339 -1.01 -12.30 -1.79
C PRO A 339 0.28 -11.58 -1.38
N ALA A 340 0.43 -10.31 -1.73
CA ALA A 340 1.59 -9.51 -1.37
C ALA A 340 1.68 -9.25 0.14
N THR A 341 0.56 -8.92 0.80
CA THR A 341 0.54 -8.64 2.25
C THR A 341 0.62 -9.89 3.11
N THR A 342 0.41 -11.08 2.54
CA THR A 342 0.43 -12.36 3.26
C THR A 342 1.67 -13.19 2.95
N VAL A 343 1.94 -13.45 1.67
CA VAL A 343 3.03 -14.36 1.25
C VAL A 343 4.41 -13.73 1.41
N LEU A 344 4.56 -12.43 1.06
CA LEU A 344 5.88 -11.78 1.14
C LEU A 344 6.43 -11.71 2.58
N PRO A 345 5.65 -11.36 3.63
CA PRO A 345 6.13 -11.42 5.00
C PRO A 345 6.55 -12.82 5.44
N MET A 346 5.78 -13.84 5.07
CA MET A 346 6.09 -15.23 5.38
C MET A 346 7.40 -15.69 4.71
N LEU A 347 7.58 -15.37 3.43
CA LEU A 347 8.84 -15.66 2.72
C LEU A 347 10.02 -14.91 3.34
N GLY A 348 9.82 -13.64 3.71
CA GLY A 348 10.83 -12.82 4.37
C GLY A 348 11.35 -13.47 5.66
N ILE A 349 10.45 -13.96 6.53
CA ILE A 349 10.81 -14.67 7.76
C ILE A 349 11.58 -15.96 7.45
N VAL A 350 11.11 -16.76 6.50
CA VAL A 350 11.76 -18.02 6.14
C VAL A 350 13.19 -17.76 5.61
N VAL A 351 13.36 -16.78 4.73
CA VAL A 351 14.67 -16.43 4.18
C VAL A 351 15.61 -15.91 5.27
N LEU A 352 15.16 -14.96 6.10
CA LEU A 352 15.96 -14.42 7.20
C LEU A 352 16.28 -15.49 8.24
N GLY A 353 15.32 -16.35 8.56
CA GLY A 353 15.51 -17.46 9.48
C GLY A 353 16.54 -18.49 8.96
N LEU A 354 16.48 -18.85 7.69
CA LEU A 354 17.47 -19.74 7.07
C LEU A 354 18.87 -19.12 7.00
N ALA A 355 18.97 -17.83 6.69
CA ALA A 355 20.23 -17.11 6.70
C ALA A 355 20.83 -17.11 8.13
N GLY A 356 20.02 -16.81 9.14
CA GLY A 356 20.41 -16.87 10.54
C GLY A 356 20.83 -18.27 10.99
N ALA A 357 20.10 -19.30 10.59
CA ALA A 357 20.46 -20.70 10.83
C ALA A 357 21.81 -21.05 10.24
N ALA A 358 22.07 -20.64 9.00
CA ALA A 358 23.35 -20.87 8.32
C ALA A 358 24.52 -20.24 9.08
N VAL A 359 24.36 -19.00 9.57
CA VAL A 359 25.38 -18.30 10.36
C VAL A 359 25.61 -19.00 11.71
N ALA A 360 24.53 -19.37 12.44
CA ALA A 360 24.63 -20.02 13.74
C ALA A 360 25.34 -21.39 13.62
N VAL A 361 24.94 -22.22 12.68
CA VAL A 361 25.50 -23.56 12.49
C VAL A 361 26.94 -23.52 12.02
N ARG A 362 27.34 -22.57 11.12
CA ARG A 362 28.72 -22.41 10.70
C ARG A 362 29.69 -22.12 11.85
N LYS A 363 29.27 -21.37 12.87
CA LYS A 363 30.11 -21.11 14.05
C LYS A 363 30.37 -22.40 14.85
N VAL A 364 29.36 -23.24 15.03
CA VAL A 364 29.46 -24.47 15.81
C VAL A 364 30.16 -25.61 15.06
N THR A 365 29.99 -25.69 13.74
CA THR A 365 30.68 -26.72 12.94
C THR A 365 32.19 -26.48 12.82
N LYS A 366 32.70 -25.30 13.18
CA LYS A 366 34.15 -25.02 13.25
C LYS A 366 34.79 -25.45 14.59
N VAL A 367 34.02 -25.82 15.60
CA VAL A 367 34.54 -26.27 16.88
C VAL A 367 35.19 -27.66 16.70
N ASP A 368 36.40 -27.82 17.28
CA ASP A 368 37.16 -29.06 17.20
C ASP A 368 36.47 -30.17 18.03
N ALA A 369 36.30 -31.36 17.45
CA ALA A 369 35.64 -32.47 18.07
C ALA A 369 36.35 -32.96 19.37
N LEU A 370 37.69 -32.81 19.43
CA LEU A 370 38.49 -33.19 20.61
C LEU A 370 38.21 -32.28 21.82
N ILE A 371 37.99 -30.96 21.60
CA ILE A 371 37.69 -29.99 22.66
C ILE A 371 36.27 -30.20 23.19
N ALA A 372 35.32 -30.60 22.34
CA ALA A 372 33.92 -30.83 22.71
C ALA A 372 33.71 -32.14 23.47
N LEU A 373 34.60 -33.14 23.34
CA LEU A 373 34.52 -34.44 24.03
C LEU A 373 35.41 -34.49 25.29
N GLY A 374 36.43 -33.60 25.40
CA GLY A 374 37.39 -33.60 26.51
C GLY A 374 37.14 -32.56 27.61
N GLY A 375 36.11 -31.75 27.50
CA GLY A 375 35.75 -30.71 28.48
C GLY A 375 34.78 -31.28 29.53
N SER A 376 35.30 -31.84 30.58
CA SER A 376 34.60 -32.06 31.85
C SER A 376 34.83 -30.89 32.78
#